data_b9df2f840bcc611640590b92fe735f90
#
_entry.id   b9df2f840bcc611640590b92fe735f90
#
_cell.length_a   1.000
_cell.length_b   1.000
_cell.length_c   1.000
_cell.angle_alpha   90.00
_cell.angle_beta   90.00
_cell.angle_gamma   90.00
#
_symmetry.space_group_name_H-M   'P 1'
#
loop_
_entity.id
_entity.type
_entity.pdbx_description
1 polymer ?
#
loop_
_entity_poly.entity_id
_entity_poly.type
_entity_poly.pdbx_seq_one_letter_code
_entity_poly.pdbx_strand_id
1 'polypeptide(L)'
;MATNAASVLDDQATHSFAKEQLKAIVERIERLEEEKKTISDDIKDVYGEAKGNGYDVKALRTIIRLRKQDANERAEQETIPETYLQALGML
;
A
#
# COMPACT_ATOMS: atom_id res chain seq x y z
N MET A 1 -21.32 44.16 14.56
CA MET A 1 -21.70 43.23 13.51
C MET A 1 -22.22 41.97 14.13
N ALA A 2 -23.44 41.64 13.85
CA ALA A 2 -24.02 40.40 14.35
C ALA A 2 -23.50 39.24 13.54
N THR A 3 -22.84 38.31 14.20
CA THR A 3 -22.49 37.03 13.60
C THR A 3 -23.77 36.25 13.36
N ASN A 4 -24.01 35.86 12.16
CA ASN A 4 -25.21 35.08 11.80
C ASN A 4 -25.13 33.73 12.53
N ALA A 5 -26.14 33.41 13.35
CA ALA A 5 -26.21 32.14 14.09
C ALA A 5 -26.16 30.92 13.17
N ALA A 6 -26.72 31.01 11.97
CA ALA A 6 -26.63 29.93 10.98
C ALA A 6 -25.20 29.70 10.48
N SER A 7 -24.40 30.77 10.32
CA SER A 7 -23.00 30.69 9.93
C SER A 7 -22.14 29.99 11.01
N VAL A 8 -22.40 30.27 12.27
CA VAL A 8 -21.72 29.63 13.40
C VAL A 8 -22.07 28.14 13.47
N LEU A 9 -23.31 27.78 13.25
CA LEU A 9 -23.78 26.39 13.21
C LEU A 9 -23.15 25.63 12.03
N ASP A 10 -23.05 26.25 10.86
CA ASP A 10 -22.42 25.68 9.69
C ASP A 10 -20.93 25.44 9.92
N ASP A 11 -20.22 26.38 10.55
CA ASP A 11 -18.82 26.24 10.89
C ASP A 11 -18.59 25.10 11.89
N GLN A 12 -19.45 24.98 12.89
CA GLN A 12 -19.40 23.87 13.85
C GLN A 12 -19.70 22.53 13.20
N ALA A 13 -20.69 22.47 12.33
CA ALA A 13 -21.03 21.25 11.60
C ALA A 13 -19.88 20.81 10.68
N THR A 14 -19.29 21.75 9.95
CA THR A 14 -18.12 21.51 9.09
C THR A 14 -16.92 21.03 9.91
N HIS A 15 -16.68 21.66 11.05
CA HIS A 15 -15.58 21.30 11.94
C HIS A 15 -15.76 19.89 12.52
N SER A 16 -16.99 19.55 12.93
CA SER A 16 -17.33 18.22 13.42
C SER A 16 -17.18 17.17 12.33
N PHE A 17 -17.60 17.48 11.11
CA PHE A 17 -17.46 16.59 9.96
C PHE A 17 -15.98 16.32 9.64
N ALA A 18 -15.16 17.37 9.62
CA ALA A 18 -13.72 17.25 9.38
C ALA A 18 -13.02 16.44 10.48
N LYS A 19 -13.44 16.62 11.72
CA LYS A 19 -12.93 15.86 12.87
C LYS A 19 -13.27 14.38 12.74
N GLU A 20 -14.51 14.05 12.41
CA GLU A 20 -14.94 12.67 12.22
C GLU A 20 -14.24 12.00 11.04
N GLN A 21 -14.03 12.74 9.95
CA GLN A 21 -13.30 12.25 8.80
C GLN A 21 -11.84 11.96 9.16
N LEU A 22 -11.18 12.87 9.87
CA LEU A 22 -9.81 12.68 10.33
C LEU A 22 -9.69 11.45 11.23
N LYS A 23 -10.63 11.29 12.18
CA LYS A 23 -10.67 10.13 13.05
C LYS A 23 -10.80 8.83 12.26
N ALA A 24 -11.69 8.81 11.27
CA ALA A 24 -11.87 7.63 10.40
C ALA A 24 -10.59 7.29 9.63
N ILE A 25 -9.89 8.30 9.11
CA ILE A 25 -8.61 8.13 8.40
C ILE A 25 -7.56 7.53 9.35
N VAL A 26 -7.43 8.08 10.55
CA VAL A 26 -6.46 7.59 11.54
C VAL A 26 -6.75 6.13 11.90
N GLU A 27 -8.01 5.79 12.16
CA GLU A 27 -8.40 4.41 12.51
C GLU A 27 -8.13 3.43 11.36
N ARG A 28 -8.33 3.85 10.12
CA ARG A 28 -8.01 3.04 8.94
C ARG A 28 -6.51 2.79 8.82
N ILE A 29 -5.70 3.81 9.03
CA ILE A 29 -4.24 3.68 9.00
C ILE A 29 -3.77 2.74 10.10
N GLU A 30 -4.26 2.90 11.33
CA GLU A 30 -3.91 2.06 12.46
C GLU A 30 -4.25 0.58 12.20
N ARG A 31 -5.41 0.32 11.62
CA ARG A 31 -5.83 -1.04 11.26
C ARG A 31 -4.88 -1.64 10.20
N LEU A 32 -4.52 -0.86 9.17
CA LEU A 32 -3.62 -1.33 8.14
C LEU A 32 -2.20 -1.57 8.68
N GLU A 33 -1.73 -0.73 9.60
CA GLU A 33 -0.45 -0.95 10.28
C GLU A 33 -0.46 -2.24 11.11
N GLU A 34 -1.58 -2.55 11.76
CA GLU A 34 -1.74 -3.79 12.50
C GLU A 34 -1.75 -5.01 11.57
N GLU A 35 -2.46 -4.93 10.46
CA GLU A 35 -2.47 -5.97 9.42
C GLU A 35 -1.08 -6.19 8.84
N LYS A 36 -0.35 -5.12 8.56
CA LYS A 36 1.04 -5.14 8.08
C LYS A 36 1.95 -5.87 9.07
N LYS A 37 1.81 -5.59 10.37
CA LYS A 37 2.58 -6.26 11.41
C LYS A 37 2.30 -7.75 11.43
N THR A 38 1.04 -8.14 11.36
CA THR A 38 0.63 -9.55 11.31
C THR A 38 1.27 -10.26 10.11
N ILE A 39 1.21 -9.65 8.94
CA ILE A 39 1.83 -10.21 7.72
C ILE A 39 3.35 -10.30 7.89
N SER A 40 3.98 -9.28 8.45
CA SER A 40 5.42 -9.30 8.71
C SER A 40 5.83 -10.43 9.65
N ASP A 41 5.05 -10.66 10.70
CA ASP A 41 5.28 -11.75 11.65
C ASP A 41 5.09 -13.12 10.97
N ASP A 42 4.08 -13.26 10.12
CA ASP A 42 3.83 -14.48 9.36
C ASP A 42 5.00 -14.79 8.40
N ILE A 43 5.55 -13.77 7.75
CA ILE A 43 6.73 -13.93 6.89
C ILE A 43 7.93 -14.43 7.70
N LYS A 44 8.16 -13.85 8.87
CA LYS A 44 9.22 -14.31 9.79
C LYS A 44 9.05 -15.78 10.17
N ASP A 45 7.81 -16.18 10.44
CA ASP A 45 7.49 -17.55 10.80
C ASP A 45 7.84 -18.53 9.68
N VAL A 46 7.53 -18.17 8.43
CA VAL A 46 7.87 -19.00 7.26
C VAL A 46 9.38 -19.14 7.09
N TYR A 47 10.13 -18.04 7.24
CA TYR A 47 11.60 -18.12 7.21
C TYR A 47 12.16 -18.95 8.37
N GLY A 48 11.56 -18.86 9.55
CA GLY A 48 11.92 -19.68 10.69
C GLY A 48 11.69 -21.16 10.44
N GLU A 49 10.57 -21.50 9.82
CA GLU A 49 10.25 -22.88 9.40
C GLU A 49 11.29 -23.38 8.38
N ALA A 50 11.61 -22.58 7.38
CA ALA A 50 12.60 -22.92 6.37
C ALA A 50 13.96 -23.18 7.01
N LYS A 51 14.38 -22.34 7.96
CA LYS A 51 15.62 -22.53 8.71
C LYS A 51 15.61 -23.82 9.50
N GLY A 52 14.49 -24.13 10.16
CA GLY A 52 14.32 -25.39 10.89
C GLY A 52 14.41 -26.61 10.00
N ASN A 53 14.07 -26.49 8.73
CA ASN A 53 14.18 -27.55 7.73
C ASN A 53 15.55 -27.60 7.04
N GLY A 54 16.50 -26.77 7.47
CA GLY A 54 17.87 -26.79 6.95
C GLY A 54 18.13 -25.89 5.75
N TYR A 55 17.17 -25.04 5.37
CA TYR A 55 17.38 -24.10 4.27
C TYR A 55 18.16 -22.86 4.71
N ASP A 56 18.91 -22.28 3.77
CA ASP A 56 19.64 -21.03 3.98
C ASP A 56 18.69 -19.83 3.81
N VAL A 57 18.35 -19.18 4.92
CA VAL A 57 17.43 -18.04 4.95
C VAL A 57 17.97 -16.86 4.14
N LYS A 58 19.28 -16.60 4.20
CA LYS A 58 19.90 -15.52 3.43
C LYS A 58 19.74 -15.75 1.92
N ALA A 59 19.96 -16.98 1.47
CA ALA A 59 19.75 -17.36 0.07
C ALA A 59 18.29 -17.21 -0.33
N LEU A 60 17.34 -17.62 0.50
CA LEU A 60 15.92 -17.48 0.25
C LEU A 60 15.51 -16.00 0.10
N ARG A 61 16.00 -15.13 0.98
CA ARG A 61 15.74 -13.70 0.90
C ARG A 61 16.24 -13.10 -0.42
N THR A 62 17.41 -13.52 -0.86
CA THR A 62 17.99 -13.10 -2.14
C THR A 62 17.12 -13.57 -3.31
N ILE A 63 16.70 -14.82 -3.29
CA ILE A 63 15.80 -15.37 -4.33
C ILE A 63 14.50 -14.60 -4.41
N ILE A 64 13.85 -14.30 -3.28
CA ILE A 64 12.60 -13.53 -3.25
C ILE A 64 12.81 -12.15 -3.86
N ARG A 65 13.90 -11.48 -3.52
CA ARG A 65 14.24 -10.18 -4.08
C ARG A 65 14.42 -10.23 -5.60
N LEU A 66 15.15 -11.22 -6.11
CA LEU A 66 15.39 -11.39 -7.53
C LEU A 66 14.09 -11.68 -8.31
N ARG A 67 13.23 -12.53 -7.75
CA ARG A 67 11.93 -12.83 -8.37
C ARG A 67 11.03 -11.58 -8.44
N LYS A 68 11.06 -10.76 -7.42
CA LYS A 68 10.31 -9.48 -7.40
C LYS A 68 10.85 -8.50 -8.43
N GLN A 69 12.16 -8.43 -8.58
CA GLN A 69 12.82 -7.59 -9.58
C GLN A 69 12.42 -8.01 -11.00
N ASP A 70 12.47 -9.29 -11.31
CA ASP A 70 12.08 -9.83 -12.61
C ASP A 70 10.61 -9.53 -12.92
N ALA A 71 9.71 -9.68 -11.94
CA ALA A 71 8.31 -9.36 -12.11
C ALA A 71 8.08 -7.87 -12.39
N ASN A 72 8.81 -6.99 -11.72
CA ASN A 72 8.73 -5.54 -11.93
C ASN A 72 9.25 -5.16 -13.31
N GLU A 73 10.38 -5.71 -13.75
CA GLU A 73 10.93 -5.48 -15.08
C GLU A 73 9.96 -5.92 -16.17
N ARG A 74 9.33 -7.07 -16.00
CA ARG A 74 8.32 -7.59 -16.93
C ARG A 74 7.10 -6.67 -16.99
N ALA A 75 6.62 -6.18 -15.85
CA ALA A 75 5.51 -5.23 -15.78
C ALA A 75 5.85 -3.91 -16.48
N GLU A 76 7.06 -3.40 -16.31
CA GLU A 76 7.53 -2.20 -17.00
C GLU A 76 7.56 -2.38 -18.53
N GLN A 77 7.99 -3.54 -19.01
CA GLN A 77 8.00 -3.86 -20.44
C GLN A 77 6.59 -3.96 -21.03
N GLU A 78 5.62 -4.41 -20.24
CA GLU A 78 4.23 -4.56 -20.68
C GLU A 78 3.46 -3.24 -20.71
N THR A 79 4.01 -2.16 -20.15
CA THR A 79 3.37 -0.83 -20.14
C THR A 79 3.75 0.07 -21.32
N ILE A 80 4.15 -0.51 -22.44
CA ILE A 80 4.43 0.27 -23.66
C ILE A 80 3.11 0.86 -24.19
N PRO A 81 3.02 2.19 -24.37
CA PRO A 81 1.82 2.79 -24.93
C PRO A 81 1.46 2.22 -26.31
N GLU A 82 0.19 1.93 -26.50
CA GLU A 82 -0.32 1.35 -27.74
C GLU A 82 0.03 2.22 -28.97
N THR A 83 0.06 3.54 -28.79
CA THR A 83 0.42 4.48 -29.86
C THR A 83 1.83 4.24 -30.42
N TYR A 84 2.78 3.88 -29.55
CA TYR A 84 4.14 3.54 -30.00
C TYR A 84 4.16 2.24 -30.79
N LEU A 85 3.41 1.25 -30.32
CA LEU A 85 3.31 -0.04 -31.00
C LEU A 85 2.70 0.12 -32.39
N GLN A 86 1.63 0.92 -32.50
CA GLN A 86 1.01 1.24 -33.78
C GLN A 86 1.95 1.96 -34.73
N ALA A 87 2.68 2.96 -34.23
CA ALA A 87 3.64 3.73 -35.04
C ALA A 87 4.76 2.85 -35.59
N LEU A 88 5.13 1.78 -34.87
CA LEU A 88 6.17 0.84 -35.29
C LEU A 88 5.62 -0.37 -36.06
N GLY A 89 4.32 -0.42 -36.35
CA GLY A 89 3.71 -1.51 -37.08
C GLY A 89 3.64 -2.83 -36.28
N MET A 90 3.68 -2.73 -34.95
CA MET A 90 3.63 -3.92 -34.07
C MET A 90 2.21 -4.30 -33.64
N LEU A 91 1.22 -3.50 -34.01
CA LEU A 91 -0.20 -3.75 -33.80
C LEU A 91 -0.95 -3.72 -35.12
#